data_8c9f40baf6bb9839a8d283db41cd2d13
#
_entry.id   8c9f40baf6bb9839a8d283db41cd2d13
#
_cell.length_a   1.000
_cell.length_b   1.000
_cell.length_c   1.000
_cell.angle_alpha   90.00
_cell.angle_beta   90.00
_cell.angle_gamma   90.00
#
_symmetry.space_group_name_H-M   'P 1'
#
loop_
_entity.id
_entity.type
_entity.pdbx_description
1 polymer ?
#
loop_
_entity_poly.entity_id
_entity_poly.type
_entity_poly.pdbx_seq_one_letter_code
_entity_poly.pdbx_strand_id
1 'polypeptide(L)'
;MRLCDLPDGSSLQHDDGRQWDEWVGIHGKPPSWMLTWMKSRWGNVLAVLCLVAFVLVAWKWVLPAASEVVVDWLPPELEQKVGRGAYAELKKRWLDQSDLSEAEQKKWRDMFESMLRKAEPKQTASDWRLFFHKSKILGANAFALPGGDMVITDELIYMLKDQPDTVMGILGHEFGHVQHRHGIKMVVKAGMATAMFGFIIGDATGFLATVPTVLMTQDYSRQAEREADAAAAQFLNANDLHPRVMTVFFDRLIASRVAKYKEKSDPMEDFPIGFSSHPPDNERIKFFKEWKP
;
A
#
# COMPACT_ATOMS: atom_id res chain seq x y z
N MET A 1 2.98 4.96 56.67
CA MET A 1 3.81 3.78 56.88
C MET A 1 4.72 3.62 55.66
N ARG A 2 6.03 3.49 55.85
CA ARG A 2 7.04 3.20 54.81
C ARG A 2 7.79 1.94 55.22
N LEU A 3 8.12 1.08 54.26
CA LEU A 3 8.85 -0.17 54.46
C LEU A 3 10.15 -0.11 53.63
N CYS A 4 11.25 -0.52 54.22
CA CYS A 4 12.54 -0.67 53.52
C CYS A 4 13.10 -2.06 53.79
N ASP A 5 13.27 -2.86 52.74
CA ASP A 5 13.88 -4.18 52.84
C ASP A 5 15.41 -4.05 52.83
N LEU A 6 16.08 -4.72 53.78
CA LEU A 6 17.52 -4.73 53.88
C LEU A 6 18.13 -5.94 53.21
N PRO A 7 19.42 -5.88 52.80
CA PRO A 7 20.09 -6.96 52.10
C PRO A 7 20.19 -8.29 52.88
N ASP A 8 20.04 -8.25 54.21
CA ASP A 8 20.04 -9.41 55.09
C ASP A 8 18.67 -10.10 55.24
N GLY A 9 17.66 -9.60 54.49
CA GLY A 9 16.29 -10.12 54.51
C GLY A 9 15.42 -9.55 55.65
N SER A 10 15.94 -8.65 56.48
CA SER A 10 15.15 -7.91 57.45
C SER A 10 14.48 -6.68 56.83
N SER A 11 13.42 -6.16 57.42
CA SER A 11 12.74 -4.94 56.98
C SER A 11 12.61 -3.91 58.07
N LEU A 12 12.85 -2.64 57.72
CA LEU A 12 12.61 -1.49 58.59
C LEU A 12 11.25 -0.87 58.24
N GLN A 13 10.42 -0.70 59.23
CA GLN A 13 9.11 -0.06 59.10
C GLN A 13 9.09 1.25 59.88
N HIS A 14 8.57 2.31 59.28
CA HIS A 14 8.38 3.60 59.95
C HIS A 14 6.96 4.11 59.69
N ASP A 15 6.26 4.49 60.75
CA ASP A 15 4.86 4.86 60.70
C ASP A 15 4.62 6.29 60.16
N ASP A 16 5.56 7.21 60.40
CA ASP A 16 5.51 8.55 59.84
C ASP A 16 6.25 8.64 58.51
N GLY A 17 5.48 8.62 57.43
CA GLY A 17 6.03 8.67 56.06
C GLY A 17 6.75 9.98 55.74
N ARG A 18 6.41 11.12 56.44
CA ARG A 18 7.08 12.42 56.20
C ARG A 18 8.46 12.46 56.80
N GLN A 19 8.59 12.03 58.07
CA GLN A 19 9.89 11.93 58.74
C GLN A 19 10.83 10.97 58.02
N TRP A 20 10.29 9.86 57.50
CA TRP A 20 11.06 8.94 56.68
C TRP A 20 11.56 9.58 55.39
N ASP A 21 10.70 10.25 54.64
CA ASP A 21 11.06 10.90 53.39
C ASP A 21 12.07 12.04 53.59
N GLU A 22 11.98 12.76 54.71
CA GLU A 22 12.94 13.79 55.11
C GLU A 22 14.30 13.17 55.49
N TRP A 23 14.30 12.09 56.27
CA TRP A 23 15.52 11.37 56.63
C TRP A 23 16.23 10.78 55.40
N VAL A 24 15.49 10.15 54.50
CA VAL A 24 16.03 9.63 53.23
C VAL A 24 16.55 10.75 52.35
N GLY A 25 15.91 11.92 52.35
CA GLY A 25 16.36 13.11 51.61
C GLY A 25 17.72 13.63 52.11
N ILE A 26 18.01 13.48 53.45
CA ILE A 26 19.27 13.93 54.07
C ILE A 26 20.36 12.85 53.93
N HIS A 27 20.03 11.58 54.13
CA HIS A 27 21.00 10.48 54.27
C HIS A 27 21.00 9.50 53.07
N GLY A 28 19.96 9.54 52.26
CA GLY A 28 19.84 8.69 51.08
C GLY A 28 20.73 9.16 49.95
N LYS A 29 21.04 8.22 49.02
CA LYS A 29 21.66 8.61 47.75
C LYS A 29 20.68 9.52 47.00
N PRO A 30 21.12 10.60 46.35
CA PRO A 30 20.25 11.44 45.56
C PRO A 30 19.57 10.54 44.48
N PRO A 31 18.28 10.75 44.22
CA PRO A 31 17.61 10.00 43.16
C PRO A 31 18.40 10.14 41.86
N SER A 32 18.53 9.03 41.12
CA SER A 32 19.19 9.09 39.81
C SER A 32 18.55 10.20 38.96
N TRP A 33 19.36 10.91 38.18
CA TRP A 33 18.87 11.95 37.26
C TRP A 33 17.65 11.48 36.44
N MET A 34 17.61 10.19 36.08
CA MET A 34 16.54 9.56 35.37
C MET A 34 15.22 9.51 36.17
N LEU A 35 15.29 9.18 37.49
CA LEU A 35 14.10 9.20 38.37
C LEU A 35 13.56 10.61 38.57
N THR A 36 14.45 11.60 38.70
CA THR A 36 14.06 13.01 38.83
C THR A 36 13.38 13.49 37.55
N TRP A 37 13.92 13.09 36.41
CA TRP A 37 13.35 13.44 35.08
C TRP A 37 11.99 12.79 34.87
N MET A 38 11.83 11.50 35.22
CA MET A 38 10.54 10.78 35.12
C MET A 38 9.44 11.37 36.01
N LYS A 39 9.78 12.02 37.12
CA LYS A 39 8.83 12.72 38.00
C LYS A 39 8.47 14.13 37.51
N SER A 40 9.22 14.67 36.57
CA SER A 40 8.98 15.99 36.00
C SER A 40 7.85 15.93 34.93
N ARG A 41 6.83 16.79 35.08
CA ARG A 41 5.78 16.94 34.07
C ARG A 41 6.36 17.32 32.71
N TRP A 42 7.33 18.20 32.68
CA TRP A 42 8.02 18.62 31.45
C TRP A 42 8.89 17.52 30.86
N GLY A 43 9.53 16.71 31.69
CA GLY A 43 10.26 15.52 31.24
C GLY A 43 9.37 14.52 30.55
N ASN A 44 8.20 14.26 31.10
CA ASN A 44 7.20 13.36 30.47
C ASN A 44 6.66 13.93 29.15
N VAL A 45 6.36 15.24 29.12
CA VAL A 45 5.93 15.89 27.85
C VAL A 45 7.02 15.79 26.79
N LEU A 46 8.28 16.06 27.14
CA LEU A 46 9.39 15.94 26.21
C LEU A 46 9.59 14.49 25.73
N ALA A 47 9.45 13.50 26.63
CA ALA A 47 9.53 12.10 26.25
C ALA A 47 8.45 11.71 25.25
N VAL A 48 7.21 12.14 25.45
CA VAL A 48 6.11 11.91 24.50
C VAL A 48 6.40 12.59 23.17
N LEU A 49 6.86 13.84 23.16
CA LEU A 49 7.22 14.56 21.93
C LEU A 49 8.36 13.85 21.18
N CYS A 50 9.39 13.39 21.89
CA CYS A 50 10.48 12.61 21.29
C CYS A 50 9.98 11.28 20.71
N LEU A 51 9.08 10.59 21.42
CA LEU A 51 8.48 9.35 20.90
C LEU A 51 7.65 9.61 19.64
N VAL A 52 6.82 10.64 19.66
CA VAL A 52 6.03 11.03 18.47
C VAL A 52 6.95 11.40 17.31
N ALA A 53 7.98 12.23 17.56
CA ALA A 53 8.96 12.59 16.54
C ALA A 53 9.69 11.35 15.98
N PHE A 54 10.11 10.43 16.86
CA PHE A 54 10.72 9.16 16.46
C PHE A 54 9.79 8.32 15.56
N VAL A 55 8.52 8.18 15.94
CA VAL A 55 7.51 7.45 15.14
C VAL A 55 7.32 8.12 13.79
N LEU A 56 7.22 9.45 13.73
CA LEU A 56 7.07 10.18 12.47
C LEU A 56 8.31 10.04 11.56
N VAL A 57 9.51 10.10 12.12
CA VAL A 57 10.77 9.87 11.39
C VAL A 57 10.83 8.44 10.86
N ALA A 58 10.54 7.45 11.71
CA ALA A 58 10.52 6.05 11.33
C ALA A 58 9.51 5.80 10.20
N TRP A 59 8.30 6.34 10.33
CA TRP A 59 7.25 6.20 9.32
C TRP A 59 7.65 6.81 7.96
N LYS A 60 8.24 8.02 7.98
CA LYS A 60 8.48 8.79 6.76
C LYS A 60 9.76 8.38 6.00
N TRP A 61 10.79 7.93 6.73
CA TRP A 61 12.11 7.66 6.13
C TRP A 61 12.61 6.24 6.37
N VAL A 62 12.49 5.73 7.59
CA VAL A 62 13.10 4.42 7.92
C VAL A 62 12.30 3.27 7.31
N LEU A 63 10.97 3.27 7.46
CA LEU A 63 10.13 2.21 6.91
C LEU A 63 10.19 2.10 5.38
N PRO A 64 10.11 3.20 4.60
CA PRO A 64 10.29 3.11 3.15
C PRO A 64 11.67 2.56 2.75
N ALA A 65 12.75 3.10 3.31
CA ALA A 65 14.10 2.64 2.99
C ALA A 65 14.32 1.17 3.38
N ALA A 66 13.86 0.77 4.57
CA ALA A 66 13.96 -0.61 5.02
C ALA A 66 13.11 -1.56 4.16
N SER A 67 11.93 -1.13 3.69
CA SER A 67 11.09 -1.96 2.83
C SER A 67 11.74 -2.26 1.48
N GLU A 68 12.49 -1.32 0.90
CA GLU A 68 13.24 -1.55 -0.34
C GLU A 68 14.31 -2.63 -0.13
N VAL A 69 15.13 -2.49 0.91
CA VAL A 69 16.16 -3.48 1.25
C VAL A 69 15.56 -4.87 1.47
N VAL A 70 14.45 -4.95 2.24
CA VAL A 70 13.79 -6.25 2.49
C VAL A 70 13.26 -6.86 1.19
N VAL A 71 12.66 -6.05 0.32
CA VAL A 71 12.11 -6.52 -0.96
C VAL A 71 13.22 -7.03 -1.89
N ASP A 72 14.39 -6.38 -1.91
CA ASP A 72 15.52 -6.82 -2.75
C ASP A 72 16.03 -8.22 -2.35
N TRP A 73 15.90 -8.59 -1.07
CA TRP A 73 16.25 -9.92 -0.56
C TRP A 73 15.12 -10.94 -0.69
N LEU A 74 13.92 -10.52 -1.07
CA LEU A 74 12.75 -11.40 -1.11
C LEU A 74 12.78 -12.27 -2.37
N PRO A 75 12.77 -13.61 -2.23
CA PRO A 75 12.71 -14.52 -3.37
C PRO A 75 11.44 -14.29 -4.20
N PRO A 76 11.52 -14.35 -5.54
CA PRO A 76 10.35 -14.21 -6.43
C PRO A 76 9.22 -15.20 -6.14
N GLU A 77 9.55 -16.41 -5.70
CA GLU A 77 8.58 -17.46 -5.36
C GLU A 77 7.70 -17.05 -4.17
N LEU A 78 8.28 -16.35 -3.20
CA LEU A 78 7.54 -15.86 -2.03
C LEU A 78 6.62 -14.72 -2.44
N GLU A 79 7.09 -13.82 -3.29
CA GLU A 79 6.27 -12.74 -3.84
C GLU A 79 5.06 -13.30 -4.61
N GLN A 80 5.28 -14.28 -5.49
CA GLN A 80 4.20 -14.98 -6.19
C GLN A 80 3.23 -15.68 -5.24
N LYS A 81 3.73 -16.26 -4.13
CA LYS A 81 2.87 -16.89 -3.13
C LYS A 81 1.96 -15.89 -2.43
N VAL A 82 2.50 -14.71 -2.09
CA VAL A 82 1.73 -13.60 -1.51
C VAL A 82 0.65 -13.13 -2.49
N GLY A 83 1.01 -12.89 -3.76
CA GLY A 83 0.05 -12.45 -4.78
C GLY A 83 -1.05 -13.47 -5.05
N ARG A 84 -0.69 -14.76 -5.18
CA ARG A 84 -1.70 -15.83 -5.34
C ARG A 84 -2.63 -15.94 -4.15
N GLY A 85 -2.12 -15.78 -2.92
CA GLY A 85 -2.94 -15.74 -1.72
C GLY A 85 -3.91 -14.55 -1.72
N ALA A 86 -3.41 -13.36 -2.07
CA ALA A 86 -4.23 -12.16 -2.22
C ALA A 86 -5.31 -12.32 -3.29
N TYR A 87 -4.94 -12.85 -4.47
CA TYR A 87 -5.89 -13.12 -5.54
C TYR A 87 -7.01 -14.09 -5.11
N ALA A 88 -6.65 -15.17 -4.42
CA ALA A 88 -7.63 -16.15 -3.94
C ALA A 88 -8.65 -15.52 -2.96
N GLU A 89 -8.21 -14.63 -2.09
CA GLU A 89 -9.10 -13.92 -1.15
C GLU A 89 -9.95 -12.86 -1.86
N LEU A 90 -9.38 -12.11 -2.82
CA LEU A 90 -10.14 -11.16 -3.63
C LEU A 90 -11.23 -11.85 -4.44
N LYS A 91 -10.91 -13.01 -5.05
CA LYS A 91 -11.87 -13.82 -5.80
C LYS A 91 -13.04 -14.30 -4.95
N LYS A 92 -12.83 -14.58 -3.65
CA LYS A 92 -13.93 -15.00 -2.76
C LYS A 92 -14.85 -13.84 -2.37
N ARG A 93 -14.34 -12.62 -2.30
CA ARG A 93 -15.05 -11.50 -1.65
C ARG A 93 -15.52 -10.43 -2.63
N TRP A 94 -14.74 -10.14 -3.68
CA TRP A 94 -14.90 -8.94 -4.49
C TRP A 94 -14.94 -9.18 -5.99
N LEU A 95 -14.56 -10.38 -6.44
CA LEU A 95 -14.46 -10.71 -7.86
C LEU A 95 -15.43 -11.84 -8.22
N ASP A 96 -16.35 -11.53 -9.13
CA ASP A 96 -17.27 -12.49 -9.71
C ASP A 96 -16.69 -13.07 -11.02
N GLN A 97 -17.34 -14.11 -11.56
CA GLN A 97 -16.98 -14.65 -12.86
C GLN A 97 -17.18 -13.59 -13.94
N SER A 98 -16.22 -13.46 -14.85
CA SER A 98 -16.31 -12.56 -16.00
C SER A 98 -17.47 -12.94 -16.93
N ASP A 99 -18.17 -11.94 -17.45
CA ASP A 99 -19.20 -12.08 -18.49
C ASP A 99 -18.57 -12.06 -19.91
N LEU A 100 -17.26 -11.75 -20.03
CA LEU A 100 -16.54 -11.82 -21.30
C LEU A 100 -16.34 -13.28 -21.72
N SER A 101 -16.62 -13.57 -22.98
CA SER A 101 -16.33 -14.89 -23.55
C SER A 101 -14.86 -15.24 -23.53
N GLU A 102 -14.51 -16.51 -23.48
CA GLU A 102 -13.10 -16.95 -23.54
C GLU A 102 -12.36 -16.41 -24.77
N ALA A 103 -13.06 -16.26 -25.90
CA ALA A 103 -12.50 -15.70 -27.11
C ALA A 103 -12.13 -14.21 -26.94
N GLU A 104 -12.98 -13.42 -26.25
CA GLU A 104 -12.71 -12.02 -25.97
C GLU A 104 -11.55 -11.89 -24.97
N GLN A 105 -11.57 -12.67 -23.89
CA GLN A 105 -10.46 -12.69 -22.92
C GLN A 105 -9.14 -13.06 -23.59
N LYS A 106 -9.18 -14.08 -24.50
CA LYS A 106 -7.99 -14.48 -25.25
C LYS A 106 -7.51 -13.36 -26.16
N LYS A 107 -8.42 -12.66 -26.86
CA LYS A 107 -8.08 -11.53 -27.73
C LYS A 107 -7.30 -10.44 -26.96
N TRP A 108 -7.77 -10.07 -25.75
CA TRP A 108 -7.11 -9.08 -24.92
C TRP A 108 -5.74 -9.56 -24.42
N ARG A 109 -5.63 -10.83 -24.02
CA ARG A 109 -4.33 -11.42 -23.62
C ARG A 109 -3.34 -11.43 -24.76
N ASP A 110 -3.75 -11.92 -25.93
CA ASP A 110 -2.88 -12.03 -27.11
C ASP A 110 -2.41 -10.63 -27.57
N MET A 111 -3.29 -9.63 -27.52
CA MET A 111 -2.93 -8.24 -27.83
C MET A 111 -1.87 -7.72 -26.85
N PHE A 112 -2.12 -7.85 -25.55
CA PHE A 112 -1.16 -7.41 -24.54
C PHE A 112 0.17 -8.15 -24.66
N GLU A 113 0.15 -9.46 -24.81
CA GLU A 113 1.36 -10.28 -24.98
C GLU A 113 2.17 -9.85 -26.21
N SER A 114 1.50 -9.62 -27.34
CA SER A 114 2.15 -9.16 -28.57
C SER A 114 2.85 -7.80 -28.37
N MET A 115 2.16 -6.86 -27.71
CA MET A 115 2.69 -5.54 -27.46
C MET A 115 3.82 -5.58 -26.40
N LEU A 116 3.69 -6.43 -25.39
CA LEU A 116 4.71 -6.60 -24.37
C LEU A 116 6.00 -7.20 -24.93
N ARG A 117 5.91 -8.18 -25.81
CA ARG A 117 7.07 -8.76 -26.50
C ARG A 117 7.85 -7.73 -27.33
N LYS A 118 7.16 -6.74 -27.90
CA LYS A 118 7.79 -5.64 -28.63
C LYS A 118 8.47 -4.64 -27.71
N ALA A 119 7.81 -4.27 -26.61
CA ALA A 119 8.32 -3.30 -25.63
C ALA A 119 9.41 -3.90 -24.72
N GLU A 120 9.23 -5.14 -24.29
CA GLU A 120 10.08 -5.84 -23.31
C GLU A 120 10.47 -7.25 -23.82
N PRO A 121 11.38 -7.36 -24.79
CA PRO A 121 11.72 -8.65 -25.41
C PRO A 121 12.28 -9.72 -24.46
N LYS A 122 12.76 -9.30 -23.28
CA LYS A 122 13.31 -10.21 -22.27
C LYS A 122 12.27 -10.81 -21.34
N GLN A 123 11.05 -10.26 -21.34
CA GLN A 123 9.96 -10.77 -20.52
C GLN A 123 9.41 -12.08 -21.08
N THR A 124 9.09 -13.00 -20.19
CA THR A 124 8.51 -14.30 -20.55
C THR A 124 7.04 -14.37 -20.13
N ALA A 125 6.29 -15.26 -20.79
CA ALA A 125 4.88 -15.48 -20.43
C ALA A 125 4.68 -16.03 -18.99
N SER A 126 5.75 -16.46 -18.32
CA SER A 126 5.71 -16.89 -16.92
C SER A 126 5.78 -15.73 -15.91
N ASP A 127 6.18 -14.55 -16.37
CA ASP A 127 6.43 -13.40 -15.48
C ASP A 127 5.17 -12.61 -15.16
N TRP A 128 4.08 -12.88 -15.89
CA TRP A 128 2.80 -12.23 -15.68
C TRP A 128 1.61 -13.14 -16.04
N ARG A 129 0.44 -12.86 -15.46
CA ARG A 129 -0.84 -13.48 -15.81
C ARG A 129 -1.94 -12.44 -15.78
N LEU A 130 -2.85 -12.48 -16.76
CA LEU A 130 -3.97 -11.55 -16.86
C LEU A 130 -5.29 -12.29 -16.63
N PHE A 131 -6.03 -11.86 -15.62
CA PHE A 131 -7.34 -12.39 -15.24
C PHE A 131 -8.43 -11.37 -15.51
N PHE A 132 -9.60 -11.88 -15.93
CA PHE A 132 -10.79 -11.07 -16.18
C PHE A 132 -11.86 -11.43 -15.18
N HIS A 133 -12.45 -10.41 -14.58
CA HIS A 133 -13.48 -10.58 -13.56
C HIS A 133 -14.51 -9.47 -13.65
N LYS A 134 -15.74 -9.78 -13.26
CA LYS A 134 -16.74 -8.78 -12.97
C LYS A 134 -16.65 -8.38 -11.49
N SER A 135 -16.86 -7.09 -11.18
CA SER A 135 -16.87 -6.63 -9.80
C SER A 135 -17.74 -5.41 -9.60
N LYS A 136 -18.85 -5.61 -8.90
CA LYS A 136 -19.72 -4.49 -8.50
C LYS A 136 -19.05 -3.57 -7.48
N ILE A 137 -18.17 -4.12 -6.63
CA ILE A 137 -17.47 -3.38 -5.58
C ILE A 137 -16.35 -2.53 -6.14
N LEU A 138 -15.53 -3.12 -7.04
CA LEU A 138 -14.40 -2.42 -7.64
C LEU A 138 -14.82 -1.55 -8.84
N GLY A 139 -15.95 -1.87 -9.50
CA GLY A 139 -16.36 -1.17 -10.71
C GLY A 139 -15.34 -1.30 -11.84
N ALA A 140 -15.27 -0.29 -12.72
CA ALA A 140 -14.28 -0.24 -13.81
C ALA A 140 -12.87 -0.06 -13.21
N ASN A 141 -12.05 -1.12 -13.20
CA ASN A 141 -10.74 -1.14 -12.56
C ASN A 141 -9.77 -2.11 -13.22
N ALA A 142 -8.47 -1.85 -13.05
CA ALA A 142 -7.40 -2.83 -13.26
C ALA A 142 -6.41 -2.69 -12.10
N PHE A 143 -5.73 -3.76 -11.74
CA PHE A 143 -4.71 -3.74 -10.69
C PHE A 143 -3.74 -4.90 -10.82
N ALA A 144 -2.51 -4.66 -10.38
CA ALA A 144 -1.46 -5.66 -10.28
C ALA A 144 -1.32 -6.18 -8.85
N LEU A 145 -1.05 -7.47 -8.75
CA LEU A 145 -0.72 -8.15 -7.49
C LEU A 145 0.77 -8.52 -7.47
N PRO A 146 1.36 -8.68 -6.28
CA PRO A 146 2.73 -9.15 -6.17
C PRO A 146 2.98 -10.43 -6.98
N GLY A 147 4.13 -10.51 -7.66
CA GLY A 147 4.51 -11.69 -8.43
C GLY A 147 3.86 -11.85 -9.80
N GLY A 148 3.26 -10.77 -10.34
CA GLY A 148 2.90 -10.67 -11.75
C GLY A 148 1.45 -11.00 -12.12
N ASP A 149 0.59 -11.29 -11.16
CA ASP A 149 -0.84 -11.45 -11.40
C ASP A 149 -1.49 -10.07 -11.62
N MET A 150 -2.14 -9.88 -12.75
CA MET A 150 -2.91 -8.68 -13.06
C MET A 150 -4.38 -9.04 -13.23
N VAL A 151 -5.25 -8.17 -12.76
CA VAL A 151 -6.71 -8.32 -12.89
C VAL A 151 -7.26 -7.11 -13.62
N ILE A 152 -8.15 -7.33 -14.55
CA ILE A 152 -8.94 -6.28 -15.21
C ILE A 152 -10.41 -6.60 -15.08
N THR A 153 -11.24 -5.60 -14.76
CA THR A 153 -12.68 -5.80 -14.62
C THR A 153 -13.40 -5.65 -15.94
N ASP A 154 -14.48 -6.41 -16.11
CA ASP A 154 -15.36 -6.33 -17.28
C ASP A 154 -15.90 -4.91 -17.44
N GLU A 155 -16.19 -4.24 -16.34
CA GLU A 155 -16.66 -2.86 -16.30
C GLU A 155 -15.66 -1.90 -16.95
N LEU A 156 -14.34 -2.11 -16.75
CA LEU A 156 -13.31 -1.31 -17.40
C LEU A 156 -13.24 -1.62 -18.91
N ILE A 157 -13.29 -2.89 -19.27
CA ILE A 157 -13.33 -3.30 -20.69
C ILE A 157 -14.55 -2.69 -21.40
N TYR A 158 -15.74 -2.76 -20.80
CA TYR A 158 -16.94 -2.17 -21.37
C TYR A 158 -16.88 -0.65 -21.46
N MET A 159 -16.30 0.00 -20.47
CA MET A 159 -16.11 1.46 -20.48
C MET A 159 -15.18 1.92 -21.61
N LEU A 160 -14.20 1.09 -21.99
CA LEU A 160 -13.15 1.41 -22.95
C LEU A 160 -13.18 0.52 -24.21
N LYS A 161 -14.30 -0.16 -24.49
CA LYS A 161 -14.40 -1.14 -25.60
C LYS A 161 -14.07 -0.58 -26.99
N ASP A 162 -14.28 0.72 -27.17
CA ASP A 162 -13.98 1.49 -28.40
C ASP A 162 -12.57 2.11 -28.38
N GLN A 163 -11.79 1.89 -27.30
CA GLN A 163 -10.46 2.46 -27.07
C GLN A 163 -9.46 1.36 -26.65
N PRO A 164 -9.18 0.36 -27.50
CA PRO A 164 -8.30 -0.75 -27.14
C PRO A 164 -6.89 -0.31 -26.76
N ASP A 165 -6.36 0.74 -27.39
CA ASP A 165 -5.04 1.26 -27.10
C ASP A 165 -4.96 1.84 -25.67
N THR A 166 -6.04 2.44 -25.19
CA THR A 166 -6.14 2.93 -23.80
C THR A 166 -6.15 1.75 -22.83
N VAL A 167 -6.87 0.65 -23.14
CA VAL A 167 -6.84 -0.56 -22.30
C VAL A 167 -5.43 -1.13 -22.23
N MET A 168 -4.72 -1.18 -23.37
CA MET A 168 -3.32 -1.63 -23.40
C MET A 168 -2.41 -0.71 -22.59
N GLY A 169 -2.61 0.60 -22.65
CA GLY A 169 -1.87 1.55 -21.84
C GLY A 169 -2.09 1.35 -20.34
N ILE A 170 -3.35 1.07 -19.92
CA ILE A 170 -3.66 0.74 -18.51
C ILE A 170 -2.95 -0.56 -18.10
N LEU A 171 -3.01 -1.61 -18.92
CA LEU A 171 -2.29 -2.85 -18.64
C LEU A 171 -0.77 -2.65 -18.62
N GLY A 172 -0.23 -1.75 -19.45
CA GLY A 172 1.17 -1.33 -19.38
C GLY A 172 1.52 -0.62 -18.08
N HIS A 173 0.61 0.19 -17.52
CA HIS A 173 0.75 0.82 -16.21
C HIS A 173 0.75 -0.23 -15.08
N GLU A 174 -0.20 -1.17 -15.10
CA GLU A 174 -0.25 -2.26 -14.12
C GLU A 174 1.00 -3.14 -14.20
N PHE A 175 1.48 -3.41 -15.41
CA PHE A 175 2.74 -4.13 -15.59
C PHE A 175 3.94 -3.33 -15.07
N GLY A 176 3.93 -2.00 -15.18
CA GLY A 176 4.90 -1.12 -14.53
C GLY A 176 4.95 -1.32 -13.01
N HIS A 177 3.78 -1.46 -12.36
CA HIS A 177 3.75 -1.81 -10.92
C HIS A 177 4.35 -3.18 -10.62
N VAL A 178 4.19 -4.17 -11.53
CA VAL A 178 4.84 -5.48 -11.41
C VAL A 178 6.36 -5.35 -11.55
N GLN A 179 6.85 -4.67 -12.60
CA GLN A 179 8.28 -4.49 -12.87
C GLN A 179 9.01 -3.82 -11.71
N HIS A 180 8.42 -2.77 -11.13
CA HIS A 180 8.97 -2.02 -10.00
C HIS A 180 8.67 -2.64 -8.64
N ARG A 181 7.96 -3.80 -8.62
CA ARG A 181 7.61 -4.55 -7.41
C ARG A 181 6.82 -3.73 -6.39
N HIS A 182 6.01 -2.76 -6.85
CA HIS A 182 5.30 -1.82 -5.97
C HIS A 182 4.34 -2.51 -5.01
N GLY A 183 3.59 -3.53 -5.47
CA GLY A 183 2.66 -4.29 -4.64
C GLY A 183 3.33 -4.95 -3.44
N ILE A 184 4.47 -5.63 -3.65
CA ILE A 184 5.17 -6.28 -2.54
C ILE A 184 5.85 -5.27 -1.61
N LYS A 185 6.37 -4.14 -2.13
CA LYS A 185 6.90 -3.04 -1.32
C LYS A 185 5.82 -2.49 -0.38
N MET A 186 4.59 -2.32 -0.89
CA MET A 186 3.44 -1.89 -0.09
C MET A 186 3.11 -2.90 1.03
N VAL A 187 3.05 -4.20 0.69
CA VAL A 187 2.78 -5.28 1.66
C VAL A 187 3.86 -5.33 2.75
N VAL A 188 5.14 -5.30 2.37
CA VAL A 188 6.27 -5.31 3.31
C VAL A 188 6.22 -4.08 4.21
N LYS A 189 6.00 -2.88 3.66
CA LYS A 189 5.86 -1.64 4.45
C LYS A 189 4.71 -1.72 5.46
N ALA A 190 3.54 -2.22 5.04
CA ALA A 190 2.40 -2.41 5.93
C ALA A 190 2.69 -3.46 7.02
N GLY A 191 3.37 -4.57 6.66
CA GLY A 191 3.81 -5.60 7.60
C GLY A 191 4.79 -5.08 8.64
N MET A 192 5.78 -4.29 8.23
CA MET A 192 6.73 -3.65 9.14
C MET A 192 6.04 -2.66 10.08
N ALA A 193 5.11 -1.87 9.56
CA ALA A 193 4.29 -0.97 10.38
C ALA A 193 3.46 -1.76 11.40
N THR A 194 2.80 -2.83 10.97
CA THR A 194 2.02 -3.71 11.87
C THR A 194 2.91 -4.35 12.93
N ALA A 195 4.10 -4.82 12.56
CA ALA A 195 5.07 -5.39 13.52
C ALA A 195 5.55 -4.35 14.54
N MET A 196 5.82 -3.11 14.10
CA MET A 196 6.22 -2.02 14.98
C MET A 196 5.12 -1.67 15.99
N PHE A 197 3.87 -1.53 15.53
CA PHE A 197 2.72 -1.28 16.41
C PHE A 197 2.39 -2.51 17.26
N GLY A 198 2.44 -3.71 16.66
CA GLY A 198 2.20 -4.97 17.36
C GLY A 198 3.19 -5.22 18.50
N PHE A 199 4.45 -4.82 18.35
CA PHE A 199 5.43 -4.86 19.45
C PHE A 199 5.03 -3.93 20.61
N ILE A 200 4.45 -2.77 20.30
CA ILE A 200 3.97 -1.81 21.31
C ILE A 200 2.71 -2.33 22.02
N ILE A 201 1.80 -2.99 21.29
CA ILE A 201 0.48 -3.42 21.78
C ILE A 201 0.52 -4.89 22.24
N GLY A 202 1.55 -5.67 21.83
CA GLY A 202 1.71 -7.08 22.17
C GLY A 202 0.97 -8.06 21.23
N ASP A 203 0.46 -7.59 20.07
CA ASP A 203 -0.21 -8.44 19.07
C ASP A 203 0.18 -8.04 17.64
N ALA A 204 0.88 -8.93 16.95
CA ALA A 204 1.23 -8.79 15.53
C ALA A 204 0.59 -9.89 14.66
N THR A 205 -0.36 -10.65 15.21
CA THR A 205 -1.00 -11.75 14.50
C THR A 205 -2.03 -11.26 13.48
N GLY A 206 -2.27 -12.03 12.42
CA GLY A 206 -3.33 -11.74 11.44
C GLY A 206 -2.96 -10.78 10.30
N PHE A 207 -1.72 -10.26 10.23
CA PHE A 207 -1.30 -9.37 9.14
C PHE A 207 -1.56 -9.95 7.73
N LEU A 208 -1.27 -11.22 7.50
CA LEU A 208 -1.46 -11.86 6.18
C LEU A 208 -2.91 -11.83 5.70
N ALA A 209 -3.87 -11.88 6.62
CA ALA A 209 -5.30 -11.77 6.28
C ALA A 209 -5.69 -10.37 5.82
N THR A 210 -4.91 -9.35 6.13
CA THR A 210 -5.16 -7.94 5.73
C THR A 210 -4.54 -7.57 4.39
N VAL A 211 -3.63 -8.40 3.83
CA VAL A 211 -2.91 -8.12 2.58
C VAL A 211 -3.84 -7.74 1.43
N PRO A 212 -4.95 -8.46 1.13
CA PRO A 212 -5.86 -8.06 0.06
C PRO A 212 -6.44 -6.67 0.26
N THR A 213 -6.83 -6.35 1.50
CA THR A 213 -7.36 -5.02 1.85
C THR A 213 -6.29 -3.94 1.66
N VAL A 214 -5.05 -4.18 2.12
CA VAL A 214 -3.93 -3.24 1.94
C VAL A 214 -3.72 -2.94 0.46
N LEU A 215 -3.68 -3.96 -0.40
CA LEU A 215 -3.46 -3.80 -1.85
C LEU A 215 -4.61 -3.05 -2.55
N MET A 216 -5.84 -3.15 -2.04
CA MET A 216 -7.01 -2.54 -2.67
C MET A 216 -7.40 -1.17 -2.11
N THR A 217 -7.00 -0.84 -0.88
CA THR A 217 -7.43 0.39 -0.19
C THR A 217 -6.32 1.39 0.05
N GLN A 218 -5.05 0.98 -0.11
CA GLN A 218 -3.91 1.87 0.04
C GLN A 218 -3.55 2.50 -1.30
N ASP A 219 -3.39 3.81 -1.33
CA ASP A 219 -2.87 4.52 -2.50
C ASP A 219 -1.39 4.20 -2.68
N TYR A 220 -0.99 3.98 -3.92
CA TYR A 220 0.42 3.98 -4.27
C TYR A 220 1.05 5.36 -4.01
N SER A 221 2.33 5.39 -3.67
CA SER A 221 3.03 6.66 -3.54
C SER A 221 3.07 7.38 -4.89
N ARG A 222 3.13 8.72 -4.88
CA ARG A 222 3.28 9.51 -6.12
C ARG A 222 4.51 9.10 -6.94
N GLN A 223 5.56 8.61 -6.27
CA GLN A 223 6.74 8.10 -6.96
C GLN A 223 6.42 6.79 -7.70
N ALA A 224 5.72 5.85 -7.04
CA ALA A 224 5.31 4.60 -7.67
C ALA A 224 4.37 4.83 -8.87
N GLU A 225 3.45 5.80 -8.75
CA GLU A 225 2.59 6.19 -9.88
C GLU A 225 3.39 6.79 -11.04
N ARG A 226 4.38 7.66 -10.77
CA ARG A 226 5.26 8.21 -11.83
C ARG A 226 6.07 7.12 -12.54
N GLU A 227 6.56 6.14 -11.80
CA GLU A 227 7.31 5.00 -12.36
C GLU A 227 6.41 4.12 -13.23
N ALA A 228 5.19 3.83 -12.78
CA ALA A 228 4.21 3.07 -13.56
C ALA A 228 3.71 3.85 -14.78
N ASP A 229 3.46 5.16 -14.67
CA ASP A 229 3.09 6.01 -15.79
C ASP A 229 4.22 6.09 -16.84
N ALA A 230 5.47 6.17 -16.40
CA ALA A 230 6.64 6.15 -17.30
C ALA A 230 6.75 4.80 -18.02
N ALA A 231 6.54 3.68 -17.32
CA ALA A 231 6.51 2.35 -17.93
C ALA A 231 5.37 2.24 -18.96
N ALA A 232 4.17 2.71 -18.65
CA ALA A 232 3.05 2.75 -19.57
C ALA A 232 3.36 3.58 -20.83
N ALA A 233 3.97 4.74 -20.67
CA ALA A 233 4.34 5.60 -21.78
C ALA A 233 5.40 4.97 -22.68
N GLN A 234 6.41 4.32 -22.10
CA GLN A 234 7.43 3.57 -22.84
C GLN A 234 6.83 2.36 -23.57
N PHE A 235 5.96 1.61 -22.91
CA PHE A 235 5.24 0.49 -23.47
C PHE A 235 4.40 0.90 -24.71
N LEU A 236 3.63 1.98 -24.61
CA LEU A 236 2.84 2.51 -25.72
C LEU A 236 3.74 2.99 -26.85
N ASN A 237 4.76 3.78 -26.55
CA ASN A 237 5.70 4.31 -27.55
C ASN A 237 6.43 3.20 -28.31
N ALA A 238 6.87 2.14 -27.63
CA ALA A 238 7.49 0.98 -28.26
C ALA A 238 6.54 0.26 -29.23
N ASN A 239 5.24 0.49 -29.10
CA ASN A 239 4.20 -0.04 -29.97
C ASN A 239 3.64 0.97 -30.98
N ASP A 240 4.39 2.07 -31.22
CA ASP A 240 4.02 3.15 -32.15
C ASP A 240 2.70 3.86 -31.75
N LEU A 241 2.33 3.79 -30.48
CA LEU A 241 1.17 4.48 -29.90
C LEU A 241 1.62 5.68 -29.08
N HIS A 242 0.92 6.81 -29.25
CA HIS A 242 1.23 7.99 -28.45
C HIS A 242 0.62 7.86 -27.06
N PRO A 243 1.40 8.05 -25.97
CA PRO A 243 0.92 7.94 -24.58
C PRO A 243 -0.31 8.78 -24.22
N ARG A 244 -0.60 9.83 -25.00
CA ARG A 244 -1.83 10.63 -24.84
C ARG A 244 -3.12 9.81 -24.84
N VAL A 245 -3.14 8.58 -25.41
CA VAL A 245 -4.33 7.70 -25.37
C VAL A 245 -4.79 7.45 -23.94
N MET A 246 -3.90 7.51 -22.94
CA MET A 246 -4.23 7.37 -21.53
C MET A 246 -5.16 8.48 -21.00
N THR A 247 -5.20 9.65 -21.64
CA THR A 247 -6.09 10.74 -21.19
C THR A 247 -7.56 10.38 -21.35
N VAL A 248 -7.91 9.52 -22.32
CA VAL A 248 -9.27 9.03 -22.51
C VAL A 248 -9.77 8.27 -21.28
N PHE A 249 -8.90 7.48 -20.65
CA PHE A 249 -9.25 6.81 -19.39
C PHE A 249 -9.62 7.81 -18.29
N PHE A 250 -8.77 8.81 -18.06
CA PHE A 250 -9.03 9.83 -17.03
C PHE A 250 -10.32 10.62 -17.32
N ASP A 251 -10.54 11.00 -18.57
CA ASP A 251 -11.75 11.74 -18.98
C ASP A 251 -13.03 10.90 -18.72
N ARG A 252 -13.03 9.63 -19.09
CA ARG A 252 -14.18 8.71 -18.85
C ARG A 252 -14.38 8.43 -17.38
N LEU A 253 -13.28 8.27 -16.63
CA LEU A 253 -13.32 8.07 -15.19
C LEU A 253 -13.96 9.27 -14.48
N ILE A 254 -13.54 10.48 -14.81
CA ILE A 254 -14.10 11.72 -14.26
C ILE A 254 -15.58 11.85 -14.64
N ALA A 255 -15.92 11.57 -15.90
CA ALA A 255 -17.30 11.64 -16.37
C ALA A 255 -18.21 10.63 -15.62
N SER A 256 -17.75 9.41 -15.41
CA SER A 256 -18.49 8.38 -14.67
C SER A 256 -18.72 8.78 -13.20
N ARG A 257 -17.74 9.44 -12.58
CA ARG A 257 -17.88 9.98 -11.22
C ARG A 257 -18.95 11.08 -11.18
N VAL A 258 -18.86 12.06 -12.08
CA VAL A 258 -19.83 13.18 -12.15
C VAL A 258 -21.26 12.65 -12.37
N ALA A 259 -21.45 11.65 -13.24
CA ALA A 259 -22.75 11.02 -13.47
C ALA A 259 -23.33 10.39 -12.18
N LYS A 260 -22.51 9.61 -11.45
CA LYS A 260 -22.92 9.01 -10.17
C LYS A 260 -23.27 10.05 -9.10
N TYR A 261 -22.53 11.15 -9.03
CA TYR A 261 -22.83 12.24 -8.07
C TYR A 261 -24.16 12.95 -8.34
N LYS A 262 -24.62 12.99 -9.59
CA LYS A 262 -25.91 13.59 -9.95
C LYS A 262 -27.11 12.69 -9.65
N GLU A 263 -26.88 11.40 -9.51
CA GLU A 263 -27.92 10.38 -9.36
C GLU A 263 -28.21 10.02 -7.90
N LYS A 264 -27.35 10.36 -6.94
CA LYS A 264 -27.44 9.97 -5.54
C LYS A 264 -27.56 11.14 -4.56
N SER A 265 -28.42 10.97 -3.57
CA SER A 265 -28.64 11.91 -2.46
C SER A 265 -27.58 11.83 -1.36
N ASP A 266 -26.72 10.78 -1.34
CA ASP A 266 -25.59 10.63 -0.40
C ASP A 266 -24.29 10.24 -1.14
N PRO A 267 -23.28 11.14 -1.17
CA PRO A 267 -22.05 10.93 -1.92
C PRO A 267 -21.08 9.91 -1.30
N MET A 268 -21.26 9.50 -0.04
CA MET A 268 -20.26 8.70 0.68
C MET A 268 -20.52 7.17 0.66
N GLU A 269 -21.72 6.72 0.24
CA GLU A 269 -22.15 5.34 0.45
C GLU A 269 -21.68 4.31 -0.58
N ASP A 270 -21.13 4.73 -1.75
CA ASP A 270 -20.73 3.80 -2.83
C ASP A 270 -19.54 4.29 -3.69
N PHE A 271 -18.42 4.60 -3.08
CA PHE A 271 -17.18 4.70 -3.85
C PHE A 271 -16.68 3.28 -4.18
N PRO A 272 -16.56 2.89 -5.47
CA PRO A 272 -15.83 1.69 -5.81
C PRO A 272 -14.40 1.82 -5.27
N ILE A 273 -14.03 0.89 -4.39
CA ILE A 273 -12.71 0.85 -3.72
C ILE A 273 -11.58 0.86 -4.75
N GLY A 274 -11.81 0.33 -5.95
CA GLY A 274 -10.81 0.23 -7.00
C GLY A 274 -10.28 1.53 -7.58
N PHE A 275 -10.94 2.67 -7.34
CA PHE A 275 -10.46 3.97 -7.80
C PHE A 275 -9.57 4.70 -6.81
N SER A 276 -9.43 4.19 -5.59
CA SER A 276 -8.57 4.79 -4.58
C SER A 276 -7.09 4.46 -4.78
N SER A 277 -6.76 3.31 -5.38
CA SER A 277 -5.36 2.88 -5.54
C SER A 277 -4.55 3.72 -6.54
N HIS A 278 -5.20 4.28 -7.59
CA HIS A 278 -4.56 5.06 -8.65
C HIS A 278 -5.34 6.36 -8.94
N PRO A 279 -5.34 7.33 -8.00
CA PRO A 279 -6.15 8.53 -8.16
C PRO A 279 -5.71 9.32 -9.41
N PRO A 280 -6.68 9.78 -10.24
CA PRO A 280 -6.36 10.72 -11.30
C PRO A 280 -5.93 12.03 -10.66
N ASP A 281 -4.76 12.52 -11.03
CA ASP A 281 -4.35 13.87 -10.69
C ASP A 281 -3.94 14.66 -11.95
N ASN A 282 -3.88 15.98 -11.81
CA ASN A 282 -3.53 16.86 -12.93
C ASN A 282 -2.08 16.65 -13.41
N GLU A 283 -1.18 16.17 -12.56
CA GLU A 283 0.21 15.88 -12.91
C GLU A 283 0.28 14.70 -13.89
N ARG A 284 -0.46 13.61 -13.61
CA ARG A 284 -0.53 12.42 -14.45
C ARG A 284 -1.16 12.72 -15.80
N ILE A 285 -2.30 13.44 -15.80
CA ILE A 285 -2.97 13.85 -17.04
C ILE A 285 -2.03 14.70 -17.88
N LYS A 286 -1.33 15.65 -17.26
CA LYS A 286 -0.36 16.51 -17.94
C LYS A 286 0.82 15.71 -18.49
N PHE A 287 1.35 14.76 -17.71
CA PHE A 287 2.43 13.87 -18.15
C PHE A 287 2.09 13.17 -19.46
N PHE A 288 0.93 12.51 -19.54
CA PHE A 288 0.52 11.81 -20.76
C PHE A 288 0.20 12.74 -21.92
N LYS A 289 -0.35 13.95 -21.67
CA LYS A 289 -0.62 14.97 -22.72
C LYS A 289 0.65 15.53 -23.33
N GLU A 290 1.65 15.80 -22.54
CA GLU A 290 2.88 16.50 -22.93
C GLU A 290 4.07 15.54 -23.11
N TRP A 291 3.83 14.23 -23.01
CA TRP A 291 4.87 13.22 -23.12
C TRP A 291 5.66 13.35 -24.43
N LYS A 292 6.97 13.24 -24.31
CA LYS A 292 7.91 13.25 -25.43
C LYS A 292 8.86 12.07 -25.28
N PRO A 293 9.19 11.36 -26.38
CA PRO A 293 10.12 10.23 -26.39
C PRO A 293 11.52 10.61 -25.94
#